data_d9c29043bd047705ac30bd54e50032e0
#
_entry.id   d9c29043bd047705ac30bd54e50032e0
#
_cell.length_a   1.000
_cell.length_b   1.000
_cell.length_c   1.000
_cell.angle_alpha   90.00
_cell.angle_beta   90.00
_cell.angle_gamma   90.00
#
_symmetry.space_group_name_H-M   'P 1'
#
loop_
_entity.id
_entity.type
_entity.pdbx_description
1 polymer ?
#
loop_
_entity_poly.entity_id
_entity_poly.type
_entity_poly.pdbx_seq_one_letter_code
_entity_poly.pdbx_strand_id
1 'polypeptide(L)'
;MEALHGYRTVRFAGGHTSDQTEQVLIERPLQVVLNGTPFTVLMHTPGWERELVLGLILNEGLIHANQIPEIQFNTNSESLDQIAVTLPGLNPNDVANKRALLSATSCGICGTRELNIPEGDALESAGLSPDLLPSLHAQMRAHQPLFDQTGGSHAAALFDAGGNLLVLAEDAGRHNATDKAIGRLLDRGVLSKAHYLALSGRVSYELISKAFRARIPVVASVSAPTSMAVDFALEWGVALLAFCREGRFTRFA
;
A
#
# COMPACT_ATOMS: atom_id res chain seq x y z
N MET A 1 -3.61 15.00 11.65
CA MET A 1 -4.38 14.16 12.59
C MET A 1 -3.42 13.23 13.31
N GLU A 2 -3.70 12.91 14.58
CA GLU A 2 -2.87 11.96 15.32
C GLU A 2 -3.05 10.54 14.76
N ALA A 3 -1.95 9.83 14.58
CA ALA A 3 -1.94 8.44 14.11
C ALA A 3 -1.87 7.42 15.27
N LEU A 4 -1.68 7.89 16.50
CA LEU A 4 -1.43 7.09 17.69
C LEU A 4 -2.40 7.45 18.81
N HIS A 5 -2.72 6.45 19.64
CA HIS A 5 -3.49 6.63 20.87
C HIS A 5 -2.88 5.81 22.01
N GLY A 6 -2.75 6.41 23.20
CA GLY A 6 -2.21 5.78 24.40
C GLY A 6 -3.27 5.10 25.24
N TYR A 7 -3.09 3.82 25.55
CA TYR A 7 -3.96 3.06 26.46
C TYR A 7 -3.23 2.68 27.72
N ARG A 8 -3.91 2.79 28.86
CA ARG A 8 -3.43 2.19 30.11
C ARG A 8 -3.50 0.67 30.00
N THR A 9 -2.39 -0.01 30.28
CA THR A 9 -2.25 -1.45 30.12
C THR A 9 -1.53 -2.03 31.34
N VAL A 10 -1.67 -3.34 31.52
CA VAL A 10 -0.90 -4.11 32.52
C VAL A 10 0.07 -5.01 31.77
N ARG A 11 1.36 -4.79 31.96
CA ARG A 11 2.41 -5.63 31.39
C ARG A 11 2.76 -6.76 32.32
N PHE A 12 2.87 -7.96 31.76
CA PHE A 12 3.35 -9.17 32.42
C PHE A 12 4.75 -9.50 31.91
N ALA A 13 5.75 -9.46 32.77
CA ALA A 13 7.11 -9.80 32.40
C ALA A 13 7.87 -10.41 33.60
N GLY A 14 8.55 -11.54 33.39
CA GLY A 14 9.33 -12.18 34.40
C GLY A 14 8.58 -12.57 35.69
N GLY A 15 7.29 -12.89 35.61
CA GLY A 15 6.43 -13.21 36.75
C GLY A 15 5.91 -12.00 37.53
N HIS A 16 6.18 -10.79 37.06
CA HIS A 16 5.71 -9.53 37.67
C HIS A 16 4.73 -8.81 36.74
N THR A 17 3.85 -8.02 37.37
CA THR A 17 2.93 -7.12 36.66
C THR A 17 3.32 -5.67 36.91
N SER A 18 3.18 -4.83 35.88
CA SER A 18 3.37 -3.38 35.99
C SER A 18 2.37 -2.63 35.16
N ASP A 19 1.83 -1.54 35.72
CA ASP A 19 1.00 -0.61 34.97
C ASP A 19 1.88 0.24 34.05
N GLN A 20 1.45 0.39 32.80
CA GLN A 20 2.13 1.23 31.82
C GLN A 20 1.15 1.81 30.80
N THR A 21 1.62 2.73 29.96
CA THR A 21 0.87 3.23 28.82
C THR A 21 1.49 2.72 27.55
N GLU A 22 0.72 2.01 26.72
CA GLU A 22 1.14 1.54 25.42
C GLU A 22 0.52 2.39 24.33
N GLN A 23 1.32 2.72 23.31
CA GLN A 23 0.85 3.39 22.12
C GLN A 23 0.33 2.37 21.11
N VAL A 24 -0.84 2.62 20.55
CA VAL A 24 -1.42 1.82 19.46
C VAL A 24 -1.75 2.70 18.27
N LEU A 25 -1.77 2.11 17.08
CA LEU A 25 -2.21 2.82 15.87
C LEU A 25 -3.70 3.15 15.96
N ILE A 26 -4.04 4.36 15.58
CA ILE A 26 -5.42 4.73 15.34
C ILE A 26 -5.83 4.13 13.99
N GLU A 27 -6.98 3.47 13.98
CA GLU A 27 -7.63 2.98 12.78
C GLU A 27 -8.97 3.70 12.62
N ARG A 28 -9.18 4.34 11.48
CA ARG A 28 -10.41 5.09 11.16
C ARG A 28 -10.99 4.66 9.83
N PRO A 29 -12.32 4.66 9.71
CA PRO A 29 -12.98 4.46 8.44
C PRO A 29 -12.90 5.74 7.59
N LEU A 30 -12.56 5.58 6.30
CA LEU A 30 -12.57 6.63 5.27
C LEU A 30 -13.46 6.17 4.12
N GLN A 31 -14.54 6.90 3.86
CA GLN A 31 -15.40 6.64 2.71
C GLN A 31 -14.83 7.31 1.46
N VAL A 32 -14.62 6.54 0.42
CA VAL A 32 -14.27 7.04 -0.91
C VAL A 32 -15.53 7.15 -1.75
N VAL A 33 -15.74 8.31 -2.35
CA VAL A 33 -16.88 8.61 -3.23
C VAL A 33 -16.36 8.97 -4.61
N LEU A 34 -16.84 8.30 -5.65
CA LEU A 34 -16.49 8.58 -7.04
C LEU A 34 -17.70 9.20 -7.77
N ASN A 35 -17.53 10.39 -8.35
CA ASN A 35 -18.56 11.11 -9.06
C ASN A 35 -19.92 11.15 -8.31
N GLY A 36 -19.87 11.38 -6.99
CA GLY A 36 -21.04 11.46 -6.13
C GLY A 36 -21.62 10.11 -5.66
N THR A 37 -21.04 8.97 -6.08
CA THR A 37 -21.50 7.63 -5.69
C THR A 37 -20.52 6.99 -4.72
N PRO A 38 -20.97 6.43 -3.58
CA PRO A 38 -20.10 5.68 -2.65
C PRO A 38 -19.39 4.54 -3.37
N PHE A 39 -18.06 4.49 -3.24
CA PHE A 39 -17.23 3.51 -3.90
C PHE A 39 -16.74 2.42 -2.93
N THR A 40 -16.12 2.80 -1.83
CA THR A 40 -15.62 1.88 -0.81
C THR A 40 -15.42 2.59 0.52
N VAL A 41 -15.27 1.81 1.58
CA VAL A 41 -14.79 2.29 2.89
C VAL A 41 -13.46 1.60 3.18
N LEU A 42 -12.45 2.40 3.50
CA LEU A 42 -11.11 1.94 3.88
C LEU A 42 -10.94 2.11 5.38
N MET A 43 -10.49 1.06 6.06
CA MET A 43 -9.94 1.18 7.41
C MET A 43 -8.47 1.55 7.29
N HIS A 44 -8.08 2.74 7.76
CA HIS A 44 -6.72 3.27 7.57
C HIS A 44 -6.18 3.95 8.81
N THR A 45 -4.87 4.03 8.93
CA THR A 45 -4.22 4.94 9.89
C THR A 45 -4.29 6.36 9.34
N PRO A 46 -4.78 7.36 10.14
CA PRO A 46 -4.91 8.74 9.70
C PRO A 46 -3.59 9.33 9.17
N GLY A 47 -3.75 10.18 8.16
CA GLY A 47 -2.66 10.82 7.43
C GLY A 47 -2.46 10.26 6.02
N TRP A 48 -2.20 11.18 5.09
CA TRP A 48 -2.04 10.88 3.67
C TRP A 48 -3.27 10.28 3.01
N GLU A 49 -4.45 10.73 3.38
CA GLU A 49 -5.74 10.25 2.86
C GLU A 49 -5.87 10.52 1.36
N ARG A 50 -5.39 11.68 0.90
CA ARG A 50 -5.36 12.02 -0.52
C ARG A 50 -4.47 11.04 -1.30
N GLU A 51 -3.29 10.78 -0.79
CA GLU A 51 -2.32 9.86 -1.40
C GLU A 51 -2.83 8.41 -1.35
N LEU A 52 -3.46 8.01 -0.23
CA LEU A 52 -4.11 6.70 -0.11
C LEU A 52 -5.13 6.49 -1.24
N VAL A 53 -5.99 7.49 -1.47
CA VAL A 53 -7.03 7.39 -2.49
C VAL A 53 -6.45 7.47 -3.90
N LEU A 54 -5.43 8.30 -4.16
CA LEU A 54 -4.73 8.34 -5.44
C LEU A 54 -4.10 6.99 -5.79
N GLY A 55 -3.40 6.37 -4.84
CA GLY A 55 -2.83 5.04 -5.03
C GLY A 55 -3.90 3.98 -5.25
N LEU A 56 -4.99 4.01 -4.47
CA LEU A 56 -6.12 3.11 -4.65
C LEU A 56 -6.70 3.17 -6.06
N ILE A 57 -7.08 4.36 -6.55
CA ILE A 57 -7.76 4.50 -7.85
C ILE A 57 -6.83 4.20 -9.03
N LEU A 58 -5.53 4.46 -8.92
CA LEU A 58 -4.52 3.98 -9.88
C LEU A 58 -4.47 2.46 -9.90
N ASN A 59 -4.40 1.84 -8.73
CA ASN A 59 -4.30 0.40 -8.58
C ASN A 59 -5.59 -0.34 -8.94
N GLU A 60 -6.73 0.35 -8.91
CA GLU A 60 -8.01 -0.18 -9.45
C GLU A 60 -8.13 0.03 -10.98
N GLY A 61 -7.17 0.68 -11.61
CA GLY A 61 -7.20 0.97 -13.04
C GLY A 61 -8.24 2.03 -13.44
N LEU A 62 -8.62 2.88 -12.50
CA LEU A 62 -9.60 3.96 -12.75
C LEU A 62 -8.93 5.23 -13.29
N ILE A 63 -7.62 5.35 -13.12
CA ILE A 63 -6.79 6.41 -13.70
C ILE A 63 -5.48 5.81 -14.24
N HIS A 64 -4.80 6.58 -15.08
CA HIS A 64 -3.42 6.33 -15.50
C HIS A 64 -2.44 7.19 -14.71
N ALA A 65 -1.16 6.82 -14.71
CA ALA A 65 -0.11 7.50 -13.93
C ALA A 65 0.17 8.97 -14.34
N ASN A 66 -0.39 9.44 -15.45
CA ASN A 66 -0.33 10.82 -15.92
C ASN A 66 -1.60 11.63 -15.61
N GLN A 67 -2.56 11.04 -14.88
CA GLN A 67 -3.84 11.67 -14.54
C GLN A 67 -3.92 11.92 -13.05
N ILE A 68 -4.09 13.18 -12.66
CA ILE A 68 -4.36 13.57 -11.28
C ILE A 68 -5.80 14.12 -11.23
N PRO A 69 -6.75 13.39 -10.66
CA PRO A 69 -8.13 13.83 -10.57
C PRO A 69 -8.30 14.94 -9.52
N GLU A 70 -9.41 15.64 -9.61
CA GLU A 70 -9.85 16.51 -8.52
C GLU A 70 -10.27 15.66 -7.33
N ILE A 71 -9.70 15.97 -6.17
CA ILE A 71 -9.95 15.27 -4.91
C ILE A 71 -10.32 16.29 -3.85
N GLN A 72 -11.47 16.11 -3.21
CA GLN A 72 -11.96 16.94 -2.11
C GLN A 72 -12.10 16.09 -0.85
N PHE A 73 -11.54 16.59 0.24
CA PHE A 73 -11.63 15.94 1.54
C PHE A 73 -12.69 16.67 2.40
N ASN A 74 -13.71 15.94 2.82
CA ASN A 74 -14.78 16.45 3.65
C ASN A 74 -14.69 15.77 5.04
N THR A 75 -14.20 16.50 6.01
CA THR A 75 -14.25 16.08 7.42
C THR A 75 -15.65 16.37 7.97
N ASN A 76 -16.36 15.32 8.32
CA ASN A 76 -17.62 15.47 9.03
C ASN A 76 -17.42 14.95 10.46
N SER A 77 -17.41 15.86 11.44
CA SER A 77 -17.12 15.56 12.85
C SER A 77 -18.13 14.62 13.51
N GLU A 78 -19.30 14.45 12.91
CA GLU A 78 -20.41 13.64 13.44
C GLU A 78 -20.60 12.30 12.72
N SER A 79 -19.89 12.06 11.62
CA SER A 79 -20.03 10.86 10.81
C SER A 79 -18.68 10.38 10.27
N LEU A 80 -18.73 9.59 9.24
CA LEU A 80 -17.61 9.01 8.53
C LEU A 80 -16.82 10.08 7.75
N ASP A 81 -15.50 10.15 7.94
CA ASP A 81 -14.62 10.95 7.06
C ASP A 81 -14.79 10.52 5.61
N GLN A 82 -14.90 11.50 4.71
CA GLN A 82 -15.21 11.24 3.32
C GLN A 82 -14.22 11.94 2.39
N ILE A 83 -13.78 11.23 1.36
CA ILE A 83 -13.02 11.78 0.25
C ILE A 83 -13.79 11.61 -1.05
N ALA A 84 -14.05 12.72 -1.72
CA ALA A 84 -14.75 12.75 -3.01
C ALA A 84 -13.73 12.90 -4.15
N VAL A 85 -13.86 12.06 -5.18
CA VAL A 85 -13.01 12.07 -6.37
C VAL A 85 -13.88 12.30 -7.58
N THR A 86 -13.49 13.27 -8.41
CA THR A 86 -14.13 13.55 -9.69
C THR A 86 -13.32 12.95 -10.82
N LEU A 87 -13.88 11.96 -11.51
CA LEU A 87 -13.28 11.26 -12.64
C LEU A 87 -14.12 11.50 -13.90
N PRO A 88 -13.73 12.43 -14.78
CA PRO A 88 -14.46 12.69 -16.02
C PRO A 88 -14.58 11.44 -16.89
N GLY A 89 -15.78 11.16 -17.39
CA GLY A 89 -16.03 10.01 -18.27
C GLY A 89 -16.26 8.67 -17.58
N LEU A 90 -16.04 8.57 -16.25
CA LEU A 90 -16.36 7.37 -15.49
C LEU A 90 -17.85 7.34 -15.15
N ASN A 91 -18.56 6.27 -15.54
CA ASN A 91 -19.89 6.00 -15.03
C ASN A 91 -19.80 5.29 -13.68
N PRO A 92 -20.25 5.90 -12.58
CA PRO A 92 -20.13 5.30 -11.24
C PRO A 92 -20.85 3.95 -11.10
N ASN A 93 -21.93 3.75 -11.87
CA ASN A 93 -22.69 2.49 -11.83
C ASN A 93 -21.86 1.30 -12.36
N ASP A 94 -20.99 1.52 -13.34
CA ASP A 94 -20.13 0.46 -13.86
C ASP A 94 -19.12 0.00 -12.83
N VAL A 95 -18.63 0.93 -12.01
CA VAL A 95 -17.70 0.66 -10.91
C VAL A 95 -18.39 0.01 -9.72
N ALA A 96 -19.58 0.50 -9.35
CA ALA A 96 -20.37 -0.03 -8.25
C ALA A 96 -20.78 -1.49 -8.50
N ASN A 97 -21.15 -1.83 -9.74
CA ASN A 97 -21.51 -3.20 -10.13
C ASN A 97 -20.31 -4.17 -10.08
N LYS A 98 -19.11 -3.69 -10.38
CA LYS A 98 -17.87 -4.48 -10.22
C LYS A 98 -17.50 -4.70 -8.75
N ARG A 99 -17.89 -3.80 -7.84
CA ARG A 99 -17.52 -3.81 -6.41
C ARG A 99 -18.64 -4.10 -5.42
N ALA A 100 -19.89 -4.23 -5.82
CA ALA A 100 -21.00 -4.54 -4.91
C ALA A 100 -20.77 -5.82 -4.06
N LEU A 101 -19.66 -6.52 -4.29
CA LEU A 101 -19.23 -7.73 -3.60
C LEU A 101 -17.91 -7.55 -2.81
N LEU A 102 -17.29 -6.35 -2.78
CA LEU A 102 -15.94 -6.14 -2.25
C LEU A 102 -15.88 -5.72 -0.77
N SER A 103 -16.98 -5.47 -0.12
CA SER A 103 -16.92 -5.05 1.26
C SER A 103 -16.90 -6.24 2.21
N ALA A 104 -15.84 -6.50 2.89
CA ALA A 104 -15.78 -7.02 4.25
C ALA A 104 -14.50 -7.73 4.67
N THR A 105 -13.45 -7.83 3.84
CA THR A 105 -12.21 -8.44 4.34
C THR A 105 -10.98 -7.65 3.92
N SER A 106 -10.02 -7.55 4.84
CA SER A 106 -8.69 -6.98 4.63
C SER A 106 -7.85 -7.69 3.53
N CYS A 107 -8.46 -8.60 2.76
CA CYS A 107 -7.81 -9.39 1.71
C CYS A 107 -8.15 -8.96 0.28
N GLY A 108 -9.02 -7.95 0.04
CA GLY A 108 -9.27 -7.34 -1.28
C GLY A 108 -9.90 -8.24 -2.37
N ILE A 109 -9.78 -9.55 -2.29
CA ILE A 109 -10.28 -10.51 -3.31
C ILE A 109 -11.69 -11.05 -2.99
N CYS A 110 -12.13 -10.94 -1.74
CA CYS A 110 -13.46 -11.45 -1.36
C CYS A 110 -14.55 -10.52 -1.89
N GLY A 111 -15.05 -10.80 -3.08
CA GLY A 111 -16.21 -10.13 -3.63
C GLY A 111 -16.15 -9.77 -5.11
N THR A 112 -15.04 -9.94 -5.80
CA THR A 112 -15.02 -9.86 -7.26
C THR A 112 -15.35 -11.22 -7.86
N ARG A 113 -16.28 -11.25 -8.83
CA ARG A 113 -16.54 -12.45 -9.62
C ARG A 113 -15.41 -12.76 -10.61
N GLU A 114 -14.54 -11.80 -10.87
CA GLU A 114 -13.42 -11.90 -11.79
C GLU A 114 -12.19 -11.21 -11.19
N LEU A 115 -11.01 -11.81 -11.37
CA LEU A 115 -9.74 -11.17 -11.04
C LEU A 115 -9.57 -9.96 -11.95
N ASN A 116 -9.31 -8.79 -11.36
CA ASN A 116 -8.98 -7.59 -12.12
C ASN A 116 -7.54 -7.69 -12.65
N ILE A 117 -7.37 -8.45 -13.75
CA ILE A 117 -6.07 -8.58 -14.40
C ILE A 117 -5.70 -7.23 -15.00
N PRO A 118 -4.53 -6.67 -14.66
CA PRO A 118 -4.10 -5.40 -15.24
C PRO A 118 -3.92 -5.53 -16.75
N GLU A 119 -4.33 -4.51 -17.48
CA GLU A 119 -4.03 -4.36 -18.90
C GLU A 119 -2.68 -3.67 -19.08
N GLY A 120 -1.95 -4.03 -20.13
CA GLY A 120 -0.66 -3.42 -20.50
C GLY A 120 0.39 -4.45 -20.90
N ASP A 121 1.53 -3.97 -21.38
CA ASP A 121 2.68 -4.81 -21.72
C ASP A 121 3.44 -5.23 -20.46
N ALA A 122 3.97 -6.44 -20.48
CA ALA A 122 4.89 -6.92 -19.44
C ALA A 122 6.02 -5.90 -19.21
N LEU A 123 6.52 -5.84 -18.00
CA LEU A 123 7.68 -5.00 -17.70
C LEU A 123 8.92 -5.62 -18.32
N GLU A 124 9.77 -4.79 -18.90
CA GLU A 124 11.09 -5.25 -19.30
C GLU A 124 11.88 -5.71 -18.07
N SER A 125 12.66 -6.77 -18.23
CA SER A 125 13.49 -7.29 -17.14
C SER A 125 14.37 -6.18 -16.57
N ALA A 126 14.05 -5.75 -15.37
CA ALA A 126 14.80 -4.70 -14.70
C ALA A 126 16.19 -5.24 -14.32
N GLY A 127 17.19 -4.42 -14.54
CA GLY A 127 18.51 -4.66 -13.97
C GLY A 127 18.40 -4.73 -12.44
N LEU A 128 18.56 -5.92 -11.89
CA LEU A 128 18.60 -6.13 -10.46
C LEU A 128 20.03 -5.84 -9.95
N SER A 129 20.15 -4.97 -8.95
CA SER A 129 21.41 -4.77 -8.23
C SER A 129 21.32 -5.44 -6.86
N PRO A 130 21.77 -6.71 -6.74
CA PRO A 130 21.64 -7.48 -5.50
C PRO A 130 22.26 -6.80 -4.28
N ASP A 131 23.35 -6.07 -4.50
CA ASP A 131 24.09 -5.37 -3.44
C ASP A 131 23.29 -4.22 -2.79
N LEU A 132 22.27 -3.68 -3.48
CA LEU A 132 21.41 -2.64 -2.94
C LEU A 132 20.35 -3.17 -1.98
N LEU A 133 19.89 -4.41 -2.14
CA LEU A 133 18.74 -4.95 -1.40
C LEU A 133 18.87 -4.88 0.13
N PRO A 134 20.01 -5.22 0.75
CA PRO A 134 20.16 -5.07 2.19
C PRO A 134 19.99 -3.63 2.64
N SER A 135 20.51 -2.67 1.87
CA SER A 135 20.42 -1.24 2.20
C SER A 135 19.00 -0.70 2.07
N LEU A 136 18.19 -1.19 1.11
CA LEU A 136 16.78 -0.77 0.94
C LEU A 136 15.96 -1.10 2.18
N HIS A 137 16.08 -2.34 2.69
CA HIS A 137 15.35 -2.75 3.88
C HIS A 137 15.87 -2.08 5.16
N ALA A 138 17.18 -1.84 5.27
CA ALA A 138 17.75 -1.09 6.39
C ALA A 138 17.24 0.37 6.39
N GLN A 139 17.22 1.02 5.24
CA GLN A 139 16.65 2.35 5.10
C GLN A 139 15.16 2.37 5.41
N MET A 140 14.38 1.40 4.89
CA MET A 140 12.96 1.27 5.22
C MET A 140 12.78 1.16 6.73
N ARG A 141 13.51 0.27 7.40
CA ARG A 141 13.38 0.06 8.85
C ARG A 141 13.75 1.29 9.68
N ALA A 142 14.75 2.04 9.26
CA ALA A 142 15.20 3.27 9.94
C ALA A 142 14.18 4.42 9.84
N HIS A 143 13.20 4.35 8.95
CA HIS A 143 12.21 5.40 8.70
C HIS A 143 10.79 4.99 9.08
N GLN A 144 10.61 4.09 10.07
CA GLN A 144 9.31 3.58 10.52
C GLN A 144 8.95 4.07 11.95
N PRO A 145 8.66 5.37 12.16
CA PRO A 145 8.38 5.91 13.49
C PRO A 145 7.10 5.34 14.13
N LEU A 146 6.09 4.95 13.34
CA LEU A 146 4.88 4.34 13.87
C LEU A 146 5.16 2.92 14.35
N PHE A 147 5.94 2.16 13.60
CA PHE A 147 6.35 0.82 14.00
C PHE A 147 7.23 0.85 15.26
N ASP A 148 8.13 1.82 15.40
CA ASP A 148 8.99 1.95 16.58
C ASP A 148 8.18 2.18 17.86
N GLN A 149 7.07 2.88 17.76
CA GLN A 149 6.22 3.22 18.90
C GLN A 149 5.16 2.16 19.21
N THR A 150 4.73 1.37 18.23
CA THR A 150 3.58 0.48 18.38
C THR A 150 3.88 -0.98 18.08
N GLY A 151 4.88 -1.27 17.26
CA GLY A 151 5.11 -2.59 16.68
C GLY A 151 3.99 -3.07 15.72
N GLY A 152 2.99 -2.21 15.43
CA GLY A 152 1.74 -2.61 14.78
C GLY A 152 1.57 -2.15 13.33
N SER A 153 2.45 -1.28 12.79
CA SER A 153 2.33 -0.80 11.41
C SER A 153 2.98 -1.72 10.40
N HIS A 154 2.43 -1.68 9.19
CA HIS A 154 3.11 -2.11 7.97
C HIS A 154 3.75 -0.91 7.28
N ALA A 155 4.81 -1.17 6.51
CA ALA A 155 5.48 -0.15 5.70
C ALA A 155 5.63 -0.59 4.25
N ALA A 156 5.55 0.42 3.36
CA ALA A 156 5.93 0.35 1.96
C ALA A 156 6.88 1.50 1.64
N ALA A 157 8.03 1.19 1.08
CA ALA A 157 9.03 2.18 0.70
C ALA A 157 9.37 2.06 -0.80
N LEU A 158 9.42 3.20 -1.48
CA LEU A 158 9.79 3.29 -2.89
C LEU A 158 11.16 3.94 -3.02
N PHE A 159 11.99 3.34 -3.87
CA PHE A 159 13.35 3.79 -4.14
C PHE A 159 13.58 3.96 -5.63
N ASP A 160 14.49 4.84 -5.99
CA ASP A 160 14.96 4.94 -7.38
C ASP A 160 15.91 3.78 -7.77
N ALA A 161 16.37 3.76 -9.03
CA ALA A 161 17.28 2.74 -9.54
C ALA A 161 18.65 2.73 -8.82
N GLY A 162 19.06 3.83 -8.21
CA GLY A 162 20.27 3.95 -7.41
C GLY A 162 20.10 3.52 -5.94
N GLY A 163 18.89 3.14 -5.53
CA GLY A 163 18.59 2.75 -4.14
C GLY A 163 18.38 3.94 -3.20
N ASN A 164 18.15 5.14 -3.72
CA ASN A 164 17.81 6.30 -2.89
C ASN A 164 16.33 6.24 -2.53
N LEU A 165 16.02 6.47 -1.26
CA LEU A 165 14.64 6.49 -0.77
C LEU A 165 13.88 7.70 -1.33
N LEU A 166 12.80 7.44 -2.07
CA LEU A 166 11.90 8.46 -2.60
C LEU A 166 10.75 8.77 -1.64
N VAL A 167 10.18 7.73 -1.04
CA VAL A 167 9.08 7.82 -0.07
C VAL A 167 8.98 6.56 0.76
N LEU A 168 8.52 6.73 2.00
CA LEU A 168 8.07 5.64 2.87
C LEU A 168 6.71 6.00 3.44
N ALA A 169 5.80 5.06 3.44
CA ALA A 169 4.50 5.18 4.09
C ALA A 169 4.28 4.03 5.08
N GLU A 170 3.65 4.34 6.22
CA GLU A 170 3.20 3.38 7.21
C GLU A 170 1.68 3.42 7.33
N ASP A 171 1.08 2.26 7.61
CA ASP A 171 -0.35 2.09 7.88
C ASP A 171 -0.56 0.77 8.65
N ALA A 172 -1.68 0.63 9.36
CA ALA A 172 -2.10 -0.64 9.96
C ALA A 172 -2.31 -1.73 8.88
N GLY A 173 -2.73 -1.30 7.67
CA GLY A 173 -2.94 -2.17 6.50
C GLY A 173 -1.78 -2.10 5.50
N ARG A 174 -1.17 -3.25 5.17
CA ARG A 174 -0.09 -3.31 4.17
C ARG A 174 -0.48 -2.80 2.78
N HIS A 175 -1.76 -2.97 2.38
CA HIS A 175 -2.29 -2.46 1.12
C HIS A 175 -2.37 -0.94 1.13
N ASN A 176 -2.85 -0.38 2.24
CA ASN A 176 -2.92 1.07 2.41
C ASN A 176 -1.53 1.71 2.44
N ALA A 177 -0.56 1.11 3.13
CA ALA A 177 0.82 1.59 3.13
C ALA A 177 1.38 1.66 1.69
N THR A 178 1.08 0.64 0.87
CA THR A 178 1.50 0.60 -0.55
C THR A 178 0.77 1.67 -1.37
N ASP A 179 -0.55 1.81 -1.20
CA ASP A 179 -1.32 2.85 -1.89
C ASP A 179 -0.86 4.25 -1.50
N LYS A 180 -0.62 4.52 -0.23
CA LYS A 180 -0.06 5.79 0.26
C LYS A 180 1.29 6.11 -0.40
N ALA A 181 2.19 5.14 -0.46
CA ALA A 181 3.51 5.34 -1.05
C ALA A 181 3.43 5.62 -2.56
N ILE A 182 2.67 4.82 -3.31
CA ILE A 182 2.47 5.00 -4.75
C ILE A 182 1.75 6.33 -5.01
N GLY A 183 0.66 6.60 -4.30
CA GLY A 183 -0.12 7.82 -4.47
C GLY A 183 0.69 9.09 -4.15
N ARG A 184 1.62 9.02 -3.18
CA ARG A 184 2.50 10.15 -2.86
C ARG A 184 3.45 10.50 -3.98
N LEU A 185 4.03 9.51 -4.67
CA LEU A 185 4.89 9.78 -5.82
C LEU A 185 4.07 10.19 -7.05
N LEU A 186 2.85 9.64 -7.20
CA LEU A 186 1.91 10.03 -8.24
C LEU A 186 1.51 11.52 -8.07
N ASP A 187 1.10 11.92 -6.88
CA ASP A 187 0.71 13.32 -6.57
C ASP A 187 1.85 14.33 -6.81
N ARG A 188 3.09 13.89 -6.60
CA ARG A 188 4.30 14.68 -6.88
C ARG A 188 4.74 14.65 -8.35
N GLY A 189 4.12 13.86 -9.21
CA GLY A 189 4.49 13.72 -10.63
C GLY A 189 5.84 13.01 -10.84
N VAL A 190 6.30 12.22 -9.86
CA VAL A 190 7.62 11.54 -9.91
C VAL A 190 7.53 10.02 -9.77
N LEU A 191 6.35 9.43 -9.95
CA LEU A 191 6.14 7.98 -9.84
C LEU A 191 7.05 7.20 -10.80
N SER A 192 7.33 7.73 -11.99
CA SER A 192 8.22 7.11 -12.99
C SER A 192 9.67 6.92 -12.53
N LYS A 193 10.09 7.57 -11.44
CA LYS A 193 11.42 7.37 -10.84
C LYS A 193 11.49 6.13 -9.95
N ALA A 194 10.34 5.57 -9.55
CA ALA A 194 10.29 4.41 -8.66
C ALA A 194 10.78 3.15 -9.40
N HIS A 195 11.76 2.49 -8.83
CA HIS A 195 12.35 1.27 -9.37
C HIS A 195 12.17 0.08 -8.43
N TYR A 196 12.34 0.29 -7.12
CA TYR A 196 12.14 -0.75 -6.11
C TYR A 196 10.96 -0.40 -5.19
N LEU A 197 10.13 -1.40 -4.93
CA LEU A 197 9.12 -1.39 -3.86
C LEU A 197 9.57 -2.35 -2.76
N ALA A 198 9.98 -1.82 -1.62
CA ALA A 198 10.27 -2.62 -0.42
C ALA A 198 9.04 -2.71 0.48
N LEU A 199 8.72 -3.92 0.94
CA LEU A 199 7.54 -4.22 1.75
C LEU A 199 7.93 -4.89 3.08
N SER A 200 7.28 -4.46 4.16
CA SER A 200 7.44 -5.06 5.50
C SER A 200 6.61 -6.33 5.70
N GLY A 201 5.67 -6.64 4.81
CA GLY A 201 4.71 -7.73 4.94
C GLY A 201 4.71 -8.68 3.75
N ARG A 202 3.83 -9.69 3.79
CA ARG A 202 3.66 -10.67 2.70
C ARG A 202 3.29 -10.00 1.38
N VAL A 203 3.77 -10.57 0.27
CA VAL A 203 3.40 -10.15 -1.09
C VAL A 203 2.24 -11.04 -1.57
N SER A 204 1.03 -10.47 -1.64
CA SER A 204 -0.14 -11.09 -2.27
C SER A 204 -0.24 -10.71 -3.74
N TYR A 205 -1.13 -11.39 -4.49
CA TYR A 205 -1.50 -11.02 -5.85
C TYR A 205 -1.78 -9.52 -6.00
N GLU A 206 -2.55 -8.95 -5.08
CA GLU A 206 -2.90 -7.53 -5.12
C GLU A 206 -1.68 -6.61 -5.00
N LEU A 207 -0.74 -6.92 -4.11
CA LEU A 207 0.44 -6.08 -3.92
C LEU A 207 1.39 -6.13 -5.12
N ILE A 208 1.56 -7.31 -5.75
CA ILE A 208 2.36 -7.40 -6.98
C ILE A 208 1.66 -6.73 -8.16
N SER A 209 0.34 -6.84 -8.25
CA SER A 209 -0.47 -6.14 -9.24
C SER A 209 -0.39 -4.61 -9.09
N LYS A 210 -0.36 -4.09 -7.84
CA LYS A 210 -0.14 -2.66 -7.57
C LYS A 210 1.22 -2.19 -8.09
N ALA A 211 2.28 -2.96 -7.83
CA ALA A 211 3.61 -2.64 -8.35
C ALA A 211 3.63 -2.61 -9.89
N PHE A 212 3.01 -3.59 -10.53
CA PHE A 212 2.90 -3.64 -11.99
C PHE A 212 2.14 -2.42 -12.56
N ARG A 213 0.97 -2.08 -12.01
CA ARG A 213 0.19 -0.90 -12.44
C ARG A 213 0.94 0.42 -12.24
N ALA A 214 1.72 0.52 -11.18
CA ALA A 214 2.60 1.65 -10.93
C ALA A 214 3.89 1.61 -11.77
N ARG A 215 4.07 0.59 -12.65
CA ARG A 215 5.26 0.37 -13.48
C ARG A 215 6.55 0.25 -12.67
N ILE A 216 6.46 -0.33 -11.46
CA ILE A 216 7.61 -0.58 -10.57
C ILE A 216 8.15 -1.99 -10.86
N PRO A 217 9.37 -2.12 -11.40
CA PRO A 217 9.84 -3.39 -11.94
C PRO A 217 10.36 -4.38 -10.89
N VAL A 218 10.66 -3.92 -9.66
CA VAL A 218 11.24 -4.79 -8.62
C VAL A 218 10.45 -4.67 -7.33
N VAL A 219 9.99 -5.81 -6.81
CA VAL A 219 9.34 -5.92 -5.48
C VAL A 219 10.22 -6.76 -4.57
N ALA A 220 10.59 -6.20 -3.42
CA ALA A 220 11.41 -6.85 -2.39
C ALA A 220 10.68 -6.87 -1.05
N SER A 221 10.54 -8.02 -0.41
CA SER A 221 9.82 -8.16 0.86
C SER A 221 10.63 -8.93 1.90
N VAL A 222 10.48 -8.53 3.17
CA VAL A 222 11.04 -9.30 4.31
C VAL A 222 10.27 -10.60 4.56
N SER A 223 9.08 -10.74 3.99
CA SER A 223 8.16 -11.87 4.22
C SER A 223 7.99 -12.73 2.96
N ALA A 224 7.06 -13.69 3.02
CA ALA A 224 6.78 -14.64 1.94
C ALA A 224 5.85 -14.05 0.85
N PRO A 225 6.00 -14.46 -0.42
CA PRO A 225 4.98 -14.27 -1.43
C PRO A 225 3.90 -15.36 -1.34
N THR A 226 2.76 -15.13 -2.01
CA THR A 226 1.76 -16.17 -2.32
C THR A 226 2.04 -16.77 -3.71
N SER A 227 1.52 -17.96 -4.00
CA SER A 227 1.68 -18.60 -5.31
C SER A 227 1.19 -17.70 -6.44
N MET A 228 -0.03 -17.13 -6.31
CA MET A 228 -0.57 -16.21 -7.30
C MET A 228 0.30 -14.96 -7.52
N ALA A 229 1.00 -14.48 -6.49
CA ALA A 229 1.92 -13.37 -6.64
C ALA A 229 3.18 -13.77 -7.44
N VAL A 230 3.66 -15.00 -7.26
CA VAL A 230 4.79 -15.54 -8.03
C VAL A 230 4.39 -15.74 -9.49
N ASP A 231 3.26 -16.40 -9.74
CA ASP A 231 2.75 -16.65 -11.09
C ASP A 231 2.55 -15.33 -11.86
N PHE A 232 1.93 -14.34 -11.21
CA PHE A 232 1.77 -13.01 -11.78
C PHE A 232 3.12 -12.33 -12.09
N ALA A 233 4.07 -12.40 -11.17
CA ALA A 233 5.38 -11.78 -11.34
C ALA A 233 6.13 -12.37 -12.55
N LEU A 234 6.08 -13.70 -12.71
CA LEU A 234 6.67 -14.41 -13.85
C LEU A 234 6.01 -14.03 -15.18
N GLU A 235 4.68 -13.96 -15.20
CA GLU A 235 3.91 -13.62 -16.40
C GLU A 235 4.14 -12.17 -16.86
N TRP A 236 4.21 -11.23 -15.89
CA TRP A 236 4.22 -9.81 -16.18
C TRP A 236 5.59 -9.13 -16.03
N GLY A 237 6.65 -9.91 -15.82
CA GLY A 237 8.03 -9.42 -15.81
C GLY A 237 8.39 -8.57 -14.58
N VAL A 238 7.69 -8.75 -13.43
CA VAL A 238 8.06 -8.09 -12.18
C VAL A 238 9.06 -8.95 -11.44
N ALA A 239 10.27 -8.44 -11.18
CA ALA A 239 11.24 -9.16 -10.35
C ALA A 239 10.74 -9.25 -8.91
N LEU A 240 10.49 -10.46 -8.41
CA LEU A 240 9.95 -10.71 -7.08
C LEU A 240 11.00 -11.34 -6.17
N LEU A 241 11.36 -10.60 -5.13
CA LEU A 241 12.34 -10.99 -4.11
C LEU A 241 11.63 -11.09 -2.75
N ALA A 242 11.87 -12.17 -2.04
CA ALA A 242 11.27 -12.39 -0.74
C ALA A 242 12.27 -12.89 0.29
N PHE A 243 11.85 -12.91 1.56
CA PHE A 243 12.70 -13.28 2.70
C PHE A 243 13.97 -12.42 2.80
N CYS A 244 13.86 -11.13 2.38
CA CYS A 244 14.97 -10.19 2.37
C CYS A 244 15.37 -9.81 3.80
N ARG A 245 16.42 -10.42 4.33
CA ARG A 245 16.94 -10.19 5.69
C ARG A 245 18.45 -10.43 5.74
N GLU A 246 19.17 -9.61 6.47
CA GLU A 246 20.59 -9.84 6.82
C GLU A 246 21.47 -10.19 5.60
N GLY A 247 21.27 -9.49 4.50
CA GLY A 247 22.07 -9.71 3.27
C GLY A 247 21.66 -10.92 2.43
N ARG A 248 20.58 -11.61 2.77
CA ARG A 248 20.04 -12.74 2.01
C ARG A 248 18.64 -12.43 1.48
N PHE A 249 18.30 -13.01 0.35
CA PHE A 249 16.97 -12.99 -0.24
C PHE A 249 16.76 -14.24 -1.11
N THR A 250 15.52 -14.52 -1.44
CA THR A 250 15.14 -15.55 -2.41
C THR A 250 14.47 -14.85 -3.60
N ARG A 251 14.98 -15.04 -4.81
CA ARG A 251 14.35 -14.59 -6.06
C ARG A 251 13.35 -15.64 -6.52
N PHE A 252 12.10 -15.22 -6.77
CA PHE A 252 11.00 -16.05 -7.28
C PHE A 252 10.68 -15.77 -8.75
N ALA A 253 10.94 -14.55 -9.21
CA ALA A 253 10.76 -14.12 -10.60
C ALA A 253 11.85 -13.13 -11.02
#